data_81f21d6f6a6c11abcaecc53c1e640cc9
#
_entry.id   81f21d6f6a6c11abcaecc53c1e640cc9
#
_cell.length_a   1.000
_cell.length_b   1.000
_cell.length_c   1.000
_cell.angle_alpha   90.00
_cell.angle_beta   90.00
_cell.angle_gamma   90.00
#
_symmetry.space_group_name_H-M   'P 1'
#
loop_
_entity.id
_entity.type
_entity.pdbx_description
1 polymer ?
#
loop_
_entity_poly.entity_id
_entity_poly.type
_entity_poly.pdbx_seq_one_letter_code
_entity_poly.pdbx_strand_id
1 'polypeptide(L)'
;MFVACGKKEAPQLTAKPIPAPAAVAEIKKAVGSKTARMMELLRAAYDSEGGDDYLLVDLPDVEQRDVSGSYRLEPVAMHELPDGRVALVANAQLADEHGEAMSAHATPGLLNAYVMHREAGRWEIDSRQENIASLGSFGQFGTVDWVSLGNGKPGFTVQHGGTWQGQTISYLSVFDLTERTMHDLTQGLPLFATDEGICGENRSCTSVEGKWTFEKREGAGYDDLVLRFTGHEESRAEDAAASAPRVRKELRGMARYKFDGQHYVLIEGENIVPEV
;
A
#
# COMPACT_ATOMS: atom_id res chain seq x y z
N MET A 1 33.30 -41.77 -35.34
CA MET A 1 32.44 -41.72 -34.14
C MET A 1 32.03 -40.28 -33.98
N PHE A 2 30.87 -39.90 -34.52
CA PHE A 2 30.37 -38.49 -34.46
C PHE A 2 29.49 -38.34 -33.24
N VAL A 3 29.86 -37.42 -32.33
CA VAL A 3 29.03 -37.03 -31.18
C VAL A 3 28.09 -35.92 -31.62
N ALA A 4 26.80 -36.18 -31.60
CA ALA A 4 25.77 -35.21 -31.90
C ALA A 4 25.59 -34.26 -30.71
N CYS A 5 25.82 -32.95 -30.92
CA CYS A 5 25.49 -31.89 -29.97
C CYS A 5 23.97 -31.66 -29.96
N GLY A 6 23.29 -32.06 -28.88
CA GLY A 6 21.90 -31.76 -28.66
C GLY A 6 21.71 -30.27 -28.36
N LYS A 7 20.97 -29.54 -29.21
CA LYS A 7 20.50 -28.19 -28.93
C LYS A 7 19.46 -28.26 -27.82
N LYS A 8 19.72 -27.64 -26.65
CA LYS A 8 18.70 -27.35 -25.67
C LYS A 8 17.84 -26.20 -26.18
N GLU A 9 16.56 -26.46 -26.42
CA GLU A 9 15.58 -25.42 -26.69
C GLU A 9 15.40 -24.54 -25.43
N ALA A 10 15.45 -23.22 -25.66
CA ALA A 10 15.17 -22.23 -24.61
C ALA A 10 13.67 -22.29 -24.26
N PRO A 11 13.29 -22.06 -22.97
CA PRO A 11 11.88 -22.03 -22.56
C PRO A 11 11.15 -20.90 -23.28
N GLN A 12 10.09 -21.24 -24.03
CA GLN A 12 9.17 -20.26 -24.61
C GLN A 12 8.42 -19.56 -23.49
N LEU A 13 8.69 -18.27 -23.31
CA LEU A 13 7.84 -17.38 -22.51
C LEU A 13 6.48 -17.27 -23.22
N THR A 14 5.45 -17.94 -22.69
CA THR A 14 4.07 -17.77 -23.14
C THR A 14 3.60 -16.38 -22.69
N ALA A 15 3.55 -15.43 -23.62
CA ALA A 15 2.94 -14.13 -23.38
C ALA A 15 1.45 -14.33 -22.98
N LYS A 16 1.02 -13.67 -21.89
CA LYS A 16 -0.40 -13.64 -21.51
C LYS A 16 -1.20 -13.10 -22.69
N PRO A 17 -2.34 -13.71 -23.05
CA PRO A 17 -3.15 -13.24 -24.17
C PRO A 17 -3.63 -11.80 -23.90
N ILE A 18 -3.47 -10.94 -24.90
CA ILE A 18 -4.00 -9.57 -24.87
C ILE A 18 -5.54 -9.68 -24.87
N PRO A 19 -6.27 -9.05 -23.93
CA PRO A 19 -7.72 -9.14 -23.89
C PRO A 19 -8.34 -8.58 -25.16
N ALA A 20 -9.43 -9.20 -25.61
CA ALA A 20 -10.17 -8.76 -26.79
C ALA A 20 -10.69 -7.32 -26.62
N PRO A 21 -10.85 -6.52 -27.72
CA PRO A 21 -11.31 -5.11 -27.64
C PRO A 21 -12.62 -4.91 -26.86
N ALA A 22 -13.56 -5.85 -26.93
CA ALA A 22 -14.81 -5.84 -26.16
C ALA A 22 -14.55 -5.95 -24.65
N ALA A 23 -13.64 -6.84 -24.22
CA ALA A 23 -13.27 -6.98 -22.80
C ALA A 23 -12.57 -5.71 -22.28
N VAL A 24 -11.75 -5.05 -23.09
CA VAL A 24 -11.12 -3.76 -22.73
C VAL A 24 -12.18 -2.66 -22.56
N ALA A 25 -13.21 -2.62 -23.41
CA ALA A 25 -14.30 -1.65 -23.31
C ALA A 25 -15.16 -1.87 -22.05
N GLU A 26 -15.47 -3.14 -21.69
CA GLU A 26 -16.18 -3.48 -20.47
C GLU A 26 -15.37 -3.12 -19.21
N ILE A 27 -14.08 -3.39 -19.19
CA ILE A 27 -13.18 -3.01 -18.09
C ILE A 27 -13.16 -1.47 -17.92
N LYS A 28 -13.01 -0.71 -19.01
CA LYS A 28 -13.04 0.76 -18.96
C LYS A 28 -14.37 1.30 -18.44
N LYS A 29 -15.50 0.71 -18.83
CA LYS A 29 -16.84 1.08 -18.35
C LYS A 29 -16.99 0.76 -16.86
N ALA A 30 -16.53 -0.40 -16.40
CA ALA A 30 -16.58 -0.79 -14.99
C ALA A 30 -15.70 0.12 -14.11
N VAL A 31 -14.49 0.46 -14.57
CA VAL A 31 -13.58 1.39 -13.87
C VAL A 31 -14.21 2.78 -13.79
N GLY A 32 -14.74 3.32 -14.88
CA GLY A 32 -15.39 4.63 -14.90
C GLY A 32 -16.62 4.68 -13.97
N SER A 33 -17.40 3.60 -13.91
CA SER A 33 -18.54 3.50 -12.97
C SER A 33 -18.10 3.47 -11.50
N LYS A 34 -16.99 2.78 -11.18
CA LYS A 34 -16.45 2.74 -9.82
C LYS A 34 -15.92 4.11 -9.39
N THR A 35 -15.16 4.77 -10.25
CA THR A 35 -14.64 6.13 -9.98
C THR A 35 -15.78 7.12 -9.76
N ALA A 36 -16.81 7.11 -10.61
CA ALA A 36 -17.97 7.98 -10.46
C ALA A 36 -18.69 7.76 -9.13
N ARG A 37 -18.82 6.50 -8.69
CA ARG A 37 -19.44 6.16 -7.38
C ARG A 37 -18.58 6.64 -6.21
N MET A 38 -17.26 6.49 -6.28
CA MET A 38 -16.34 7.00 -5.25
C MET A 38 -16.40 8.53 -5.16
N MET A 39 -16.50 9.22 -6.32
CA MET A 39 -16.68 10.68 -6.33
C MET A 39 -18.04 11.10 -5.78
N GLU A 40 -19.13 10.35 -6.01
CA GLU A 40 -20.43 10.58 -5.37
C GLU A 40 -20.31 10.57 -3.83
N LEU A 41 -19.64 9.55 -3.28
CA LEU A 41 -19.39 9.43 -1.85
C LEU A 41 -18.54 10.60 -1.32
N LEU A 42 -17.47 10.94 -2.03
CA LEU A 42 -16.57 12.02 -1.63
C LEU A 42 -17.30 13.38 -1.63
N ARG A 43 -18.10 13.66 -2.66
CA ARG A 43 -18.94 14.87 -2.72
C ARG A 43 -19.92 14.93 -1.56
N ALA A 44 -20.56 13.81 -1.24
CA ALA A 44 -21.48 13.73 -0.09
C ALA A 44 -20.75 13.98 1.24
N ALA A 45 -19.48 13.50 1.37
CA ALA A 45 -18.70 13.74 2.57
C ALA A 45 -18.35 15.22 2.80
N TYR A 46 -18.34 16.05 1.75
CA TYR A 46 -18.00 17.48 1.83
C TYR A 46 -19.15 18.42 1.47
N ASP A 47 -20.36 17.89 1.28
CA ASP A 47 -21.53 18.66 0.83
C ASP A 47 -21.19 19.52 -0.41
N SER A 48 -20.46 18.93 -1.36
CA SER A 48 -19.90 19.58 -2.55
C SER A 48 -20.53 19.04 -3.83
N GLU A 49 -20.85 19.92 -4.75
CA GLU A 49 -21.33 19.57 -6.09
C GLU A 49 -20.19 19.60 -7.15
N GLY A 50 -18.98 20.04 -6.76
CA GLY A 50 -17.87 20.24 -7.68
C GLY A 50 -16.98 19.02 -7.94
N GLY A 51 -16.14 19.14 -8.97
CA GLY A 51 -15.05 18.20 -9.29
C GLY A 51 -15.49 16.89 -9.94
N ASP A 52 -14.92 16.52 -11.06
CA ASP A 52 -15.19 15.23 -11.71
C ASP A 52 -14.27 14.12 -11.17
N ASP A 53 -13.00 14.44 -10.92
CA ASP A 53 -11.98 13.48 -10.50
C ASP A 53 -11.43 13.76 -9.08
N TYR A 54 -11.59 14.97 -8.55
CA TYR A 54 -11.10 15.38 -7.24
C TYR A 54 -11.95 16.51 -6.65
N LEU A 55 -11.81 16.74 -5.34
CA LEU A 55 -12.31 17.95 -4.66
C LEU A 55 -11.14 18.81 -4.18
N LEU A 56 -11.33 20.12 -4.20
CA LEU A 56 -10.48 21.05 -3.43
C LEU A 56 -11.13 21.29 -2.08
N VAL A 57 -10.41 20.97 -1.03
CA VAL A 57 -10.88 21.05 0.35
C VAL A 57 -9.83 21.68 1.24
N ASP A 58 -10.27 22.35 2.29
CA ASP A 58 -9.39 22.83 3.33
C ASP A 58 -9.27 21.74 4.40
N LEU A 59 -8.06 21.22 4.60
CA LEU A 59 -7.75 20.26 5.63
C LEU A 59 -6.78 20.87 6.65
N PRO A 60 -6.83 20.43 7.92
CA PRO A 60 -5.81 20.79 8.89
C PRO A 60 -4.43 20.37 8.40
N ASP A 61 -3.43 21.23 8.58
CA ASP A 61 -2.05 20.87 8.32
C ASP A 61 -1.61 19.72 9.24
N VAL A 62 -0.77 18.79 8.71
CA VAL A 62 -0.33 17.61 9.44
C VAL A 62 0.60 17.97 10.60
N GLU A 63 1.45 18.97 10.41
CA GLU A 63 2.43 19.43 11.40
C GLU A 63 1.87 20.55 12.29
N GLN A 64 1.00 21.39 11.73
CA GLN A 64 0.42 22.55 12.40
C GLN A 64 -1.10 22.50 12.31
N ARG A 65 -1.74 21.74 13.19
CA ARG A 65 -3.20 21.51 13.18
C ARG A 65 -4.06 22.78 13.29
N ASP A 66 -3.47 23.89 13.71
CA ASP A 66 -4.13 25.20 13.79
C ASP A 66 -4.07 25.99 12.46
N VAL A 67 -3.36 25.45 11.46
CA VAL A 67 -3.24 26.01 10.11
C VAL A 67 -3.97 25.07 9.15
N SER A 68 -4.84 25.61 8.31
CA SER A 68 -5.46 24.87 7.22
C SER A 68 -4.76 25.20 5.90
N GLY A 69 -4.58 24.17 5.04
CA GLY A 69 -4.12 24.34 3.67
C GLY A 69 -5.18 23.86 2.69
N SER A 70 -5.09 24.31 1.45
CA SER A 70 -5.93 23.79 0.36
C SER A 70 -5.34 22.49 -0.16
N TYR A 71 -6.16 21.45 -0.20
CA TYR A 71 -5.76 20.11 -0.63
C TYR A 71 -6.63 19.62 -1.78
N ARG A 72 -5.99 18.99 -2.76
CA ARG A 72 -6.62 18.17 -3.77
C ARG A 72 -6.87 16.80 -3.20
N LEU A 73 -8.15 16.45 -3.03
CA LEU A 73 -8.60 15.21 -2.44
C LEU A 73 -9.17 14.28 -3.53
N GLU A 74 -8.57 13.11 -3.68
CA GLU A 74 -8.90 12.12 -4.71
C GLU A 74 -9.35 10.81 -4.06
N PRO A 75 -10.48 10.21 -4.47
CA PRO A 75 -10.89 8.91 -3.96
C PRO A 75 -10.00 7.80 -4.54
N VAL A 76 -9.53 6.88 -3.69
CA VAL A 76 -8.61 5.80 -4.07
C VAL A 76 -9.30 4.44 -4.06
N ALA A 77 -10.02 4.13 -2.99
CA ALA A 77 -10.65 2.82 -2.81
C ALA A 77 -11.98 2.94 -2.06
N MET A 78 -12.93 2.05 -2.40
CA MET A 78 -14.18 1.91 -1.65
C MET A 78 -14.52 0.44 -1.43
N HIS A 79 -15.23 0.17 -0.33
CA HIS A 79 -15.68 -1.17 0.03
C HIS A 79 -17.03 -1.13 0.72
N GLU A 80 -17.92 -2.07 0.37
CA GLU A 80 -19.18 -2.26 1.06
C GLU A 80 -18.97 -3.14 2.29
N LEU A 81 -19.30 -2.62 3.46
CA LEU A 81 -19.19 -3.35 4.72
C LEU A 81 -20.34 -4.35 4.89
N PRO A 82 -20.17 -5.42 5.70
CA PRO A 82 -21.19 -6.45 5.89
C PRO A 82 -22.52 -5.93 6.45
N ASP A 83 -22.52 -4.79 7.11
CA ASP A 83 -23.71 -4.11 7.68
C ASP A 83 -24.39 -3.13 6.72
N GLY A 84 -23.94 -3.06 5.46
CA GLY A 84 -24.51 -2.22 4.40
C GLY A 84 -23.94 -0.80 4.36
N ARG A 85 -23.03 -0.44 5.27
CA ARG A 85 -22.26 0.80 5.18
C ARG A 85 -21.21 0.71 4.07
N VAL A 86 -20.66 1.84 3.69
CA VAL A 86 -19.57 1.93 2.71
C VAL A 86 -18.39 2.65 3.32
N ALA A 87 -17.22 2.04 3.21
CA ALA A 87 -15.96 2.68 3.52
C ALA A 87 -15.36 3.28 2.24
N LEU A 88 -14.86 4.51 2.33
CA LEU A 88 -14.13 5.22 1.28
C LEU A 88 -12.78 5.64 1.83
N VAL A 89 -11.72 5.39 1.06
CA VAL A 89 -10.36 5.88 1.33
C VAL A 89 -9.99 6.87 0.25
N ALA A 90 -9.46 8.03 0.65
CA ALA A 90 -9.06 9.10 -0.25
C ALA A 90 -7.65 9.60 0.06
N ASN A 91 -6.94 10.01 -0.99
CA ASN A 91 -5.62 10.62 -0.92
C ASN A 91 -5.75 12.13 -1.00
N ALA A 92 -5.10 12.86 -0.09
CA ALA A 92 -4.99 14.30 -0.18
C ALA A 92 -3.56 14.71 -0.53
N GLN A 93 -3.43 15.71 -1.40
CA GLN A 93 -2.18 16.36 -1.77
C GLN A 93 -2.33 17.86 -1.61
N LEU A 94 -1.29 18.52 -1.09
CA LEU A 94 -1.27 19.98 -1.05
C LEU A 94 -1.50 20.53 -2.47
N ALA A 95 -2.38 21.51 -2.61
CA ALA A 95 -2.70 22.16 -3.87
C ALA A 95 -2.22 23.60 -3.89
N ASP A 96 -1.87 24.10 -5.08
CA ASP A 96 -1.60 25.50 -5.31
C ASP A 96 -2.90 26.31 -5.47
N GLU A 97 -2.77 27.61 -5.75
CA GLU A 97 -3.90 28.52 -5.97
C GLU A 97 -4.78 28.18 -7.19
N HIS A 98 -4.29 27.31 -8.08
CA HIS A 98 -5.00 26.83 -9.27
C HIS A 98 -5.61 25.42 -9.06
N GLY A 99 -5.39 24.81 -7.89
CA GLY A 99 -5.84 23.46 -7.56
C GLY A 99 -4.96 22.36 -8.12
N GLU A 100 -3.76 22.70 -8.61
CA GLU A 100 -2.80 21.70 -9.07
C GLU A 100 -2.02 21.11 -7.89
N ALA A 101 -1.77 19.80 -7.95
CA ALA A 101 -1.08 19.09 -6.88
C ALA A 101 0.39 19.54 -6.77
N MET A 102 0.78 19.96 -5.58
CA MET A 102 2.15 20.35 -5.25
C MET A 102 2.89 19.13 -4.64
N SER A 103 3.43 18.26 -5.49
CA SER A 103 4.14 17.07 -5.01
C SER A 103 5.54 16.98 -5.61
N ALA A 104 6.48 16.53 -4.79
CA ALA A 104 7.85 16.19 -5.17
C ALA A 104 8.10 14.71 -4.85
N HIS A 105 9.28 14.17 -5.23
CA HIS A 105 9.64 12.77 -4.98
C HIS A 105 9.45 12.35 -3.51
N ALA A 106 9.88 13.18 -2.56
CA ALA A 106 9.80 12.87 -1.13
C ALA A 106 8.47 13.30 -0.48
N THR A 107 7.55 13.93 -1.22
CA THR A 107 6.25 14.35 -0.68
C THR A 107 5.35 13.14 -0.45
N PRO A 108 4.87 12.86 0.78
CA PRO A 108 3.93 11.79 1.03
C PRO A 108 2.52 12.15 0.52
N GLY A 109 1.69 11.14 0.32
CA GLY A 109 0.25 11.30 0.25
C GLY A 109 -0.36 11.31 1.65
N LEU A 110 -1.46 12.03 1.84
CA LEU A 110 -2.19 12.10 3.11
C LEU A 110 -3.40 11.17 3.05
N LEU A 111 -3.44 10.23 3.97
CA LEU A 111 -4.50 9.23 4.07
C LEU A 111 -5.73 9.82 4.76
N ASN A 112 -6.90 9.69 4.13
CA ASN A 112 -8.19 10.05 4.67
C ASN A 112 -9.16 8.88 4.51
N ALA A 113 -10.06 8.67 5.48
CA ALA A 113 -11.04 7.59 5.44
C ALA A 113 -12.41 8.04 5.95
N TYR A 114 -13.45 7.54 5.30
CA TYR A 114 -14.85 7.86 5.59
C TYR A 114 -15.64 6.56 5.69
N VAL A 115 -16.55 6.48 6.66
CA VAL A 115 -17.56 5.42 6.73
C VAL A 115 -18.91 6.09 6.61
N MET A 116 -19.74 5.62 5.71
CA MET A 116 -21.00 6.24 5.34
C MET A 116 -22.11 5.20 5.24
N HIS A 117 -23.35 5.60 5.52
CA HIS A 117 -24.54 4.81 5.27
C HIS A 117 -25.54 5.57 4.42
N ARG A 118 -26.58 4.88 3.93
CA ARG A 118 -27.66 5.50 3.17
C ARG A 118 -28.87 5.69 4.06
N GLU A 119 -29.33 6.94 4.22
CA GLU A 119 -30.57 7.29 4.92
C GLU A 119 -31.47 8.13 4.01
N ALA A 120 -32.72 7.75 3.86
CA ALA A 120 -33.71 8.43 3.01
C ALA A 120 -33.22 8.72 1.56
N GLY A 121 -32.33 7.87 1.03
CA GLY A 121 -31.78 8.00 -0.34
C GLY A 121 -30.54 8.90 -0.43
N ARG A 122 -30.08 9.48 0.67
CA ARG A 122 -28.86 10.30 0.77
C ARG A 122 -27.76 9.55 1.49
N TRP A 123 -26.51 9.93 1.23
CA TRP A 123 -25.35 9.47 1.99
C TRP A 123 -25.18 10.32 3.23
N GLU A 124 -25.08 9.65 4.39
CA GLU A 124 -24.80 10.25 5.70
C GLU A 124 -23.45 9.71 6.22
N ILE A 125 -22.70 10.54 6.92
CA ILE A 125 -21.38 10.21 7.44
C ILE A 125 -21.49 9.62 8.84
N ASP A 126 -21.00 8.39 9.04
CA ASP A 126 -20.83 7.76 10.36
C ASP A 126 -19.47 8.10 10.97
N SER A 127 -18.44 8.13 10.15
CA SER A 127 -17.07 8.44 10.55
C SER A 127 -16.36 9.23 9.46
N ARG A 128 -15.67 10.29 9.86
CA ARG A 128 -14.79 11.12 9.02
C ARG A 128 -13.45 11.26 9.71
N GLN A 129 -12.43 10.70 9.12
CA GLN A 129 -11.06 10.69 9.64
C GLN A 129 -10.16 11.32 8.57
N GLU A 130 -9.58 12.46 8.89
CA GLU A 130 -8.74 13.23 7.97
C GLU A 130 -7.29 13.26 8.45
N ASN A 131 -6.37 13.26 7.49
CA ASN A 131 -4.93 13.29 7.75
C ASN A 131 -4.48 12.23 8.78
N ILE A 132 -4.97 10.97 8.58
CA ILE A 132 -4.71 9.84 9.46
C ILE A 132 -3.21 9.54 9.51
N ALA A 133 -2.56 9.55 8.34
CA ALA A 133 -1.15 9.26 8.17
C ALA A 133 -0.59 9.91 6.90
N SER A 134 0.72 10.24 6.95
CA SER A 134 1.51 10.70 5.81
C SER A 134 2.32 9.50 5.30
N LEU A 135 2.01 8.97 4.12
CA LEU A 135 2.56 7.72 3.62
C LEU A 135 3.05 7.85 2.18
N GLY A 136 3.99 6.98 1.79
CA GLY A 136 4.44 6.86 0.41
C GLY A 136 5.28 8.01 -0.12
N SER A 137 5.15 8.31 -1.40
CA SER A 137 5.97 9.29 -2.12
C SER A 137 5.22 9.87 -3.32
N PHE A 138 5.75 10.94 -3.93
CA PHE A 138 5.10 11.64 -5.07
C PHE A 138 3.66 12.08 -4.80
N GLY A 139 3.33 12.42 -3.56
CA GLY A 139 1.99 12.82 -3.15
C GLY A 139 0.98 11.65 -3.07
N GLN A 140 1.43 10.40 -3.17
CA GLN A 140 0.56 9.22 -3.17
C GLN A 140 0.91 8.29 -2.00
N PHE A 141 -0.10 7.86 -1.24
CA PHE A 141 0.15 7.01 -0.09
C PHE A 141 0.32 5.52 -0.45
N GLY A 142 -0.01 5.07 -1.66
CA GLY A 142 0.21 3.69 -2.11
C GLY A 142 -1.05 2.89 -2.39
N THR A 143 -1.00 1.57 -2.22
CA THR A 143 -2.06 0.62 -2.58
C THR A 143 -2.88 0.22 -1.36
N VAL A 144 -4.21 0.21 -1.51
CA VAL A 144 -5.18 -0.17 -0.47
C VAL A 144 -5.74 -1.57 -0.74
N ASP A 145 -5.68 -2.44 0.28
CA ASP A 145 -6.37 -3.73 0.32
C ASP A 145 -7.31 -3.80 1.52
N TRP A 146 -8.54 -4.27 1.29
CA TRP A 146 -9.54 -4.44 2.33
C TRP A 146 -9.36 -5.76 3.06
N VAL A 147 -9.42 -5.73 4.39
CA VAL A 147 -9.14 -6.87 5.25
C VAL A 147 -10.16 -7.01 6.39
N SER A 148 -10.24 -8.23 6.94
CA SER A 148 -10.80 -8.44 8.28
C SER A 148 -9.66 -8.59 9.26
N LEU A 149 -9.65 -7.75 10.29
CA LEU A 149 -8.65 -7.76 11.36
C LEU A 149 -9.03 -8.69 12.51
N GLY A 150 -10.25 -9.25 12.45
CA GLY A 150 -10.83 -10.11 13.46
C GLY A 150 -12.35 -10.15 13.33
N ASN A 151 -13.03 -10.80 14.27
CA ASN A 151 -14.48 -10.91 14.24
C ASN A 151 -15.14 -9.53 14.41
N GLY A 152 -15.88 -9.09 13.38
CA GLY A 152 -16.58 -7.79 13.37
C GLY A 152 -15.65 -6.59 13.27
N LYS A 153 -14.39 -6.77 12.87
CA LYS A 153 -13.40 -5.71 12.71
C LYS A 153 -12.97 -5.54 11.24
N PRO A 154 -13.77 -4.82 10.44
CA PRO A 154 -13.36 -4.44 9.11
C PRO A 154 -12.21 -3.43 9.17
N GLY A 155 -11.24 -3.59 8.29
CA GLY A 155 -10.10 -2.70 8.20
C GLY A 155 -9.54 -2.67 6.77
N PHE A 156 -8.45 -1.98 6.61
CA PHE A 156 -7.69 -1.97 5.37
C PHE A 156 -6.19 -1.88 5.65
N THR A 157 -5.42 -2.30 4.67
CA THR A 157 -3.97 -2.12 4.67
C THR A 157 -3.57 -1.10 3.62
N VAL A 158 -2.45 -0.45 3.84
CA VAL A 158 -1.79 0.39 2.84
C VAL A 158 -0.37 -0.14 2.65
N GLN A 159 -0.06 -0.58 1.44
CA GLN A 159 1.30 -0.87 1.05
C GLN A 159 1.88 0.38 0.39
N HIS A 160 2.91 0.94 1.00
CA HIS A 160 3.49 2.23 0.60
C HIS A 160 5.02 2.19 0.64
N GLY A 161 5.67 3.19 0.06
CA GLY A 161 7.14 3.26 0.03
C GLY A 161 7.64 4.14 -1.10
N GLY A 162 8.87 3.91 -1.51
CA GLY A 162 9.49 4.67 -2.59
C GLY A 162 10.85 4.11 -2.98
N THR A 163 11.43 4.74 -3.99
CA THR A 163 12.78 4.42 -4.49
C THR A 163 13.65 5.67 -4.40
N TRP A 164 14.76 5.59 -3.70
CA TRP A 164 15.73 6.67 -3.54
C TRP A 164 17.12 6.18 -3.87
N GLN A 165 17.81 6.87 -4.78
CA GLN A 165 19.19 6.58 -5.15
C GLN A 165 19.46 5.10 -5.51
N GLY A 166 18.47 4.42 -6.12
CA GLY A 166 18.58 3.01 -6.51
C GLY A 166 18.27 1.99 -5.41
N GLN A 167 17.88 2.45 -4.22
CA GLN A 167 17.31 1.63 -3.15
C GLN A 167 15.79 1.76 -3.17
N THR A 168 15.09 0.65 -3.04
CA THR A 168 13.62 0.62 -2.95
C THR A 168 13.21 0.00 -1.65
N ILE A 169 12.29 0.64 -0.94
CA ILE A 169 11.68 0.10 0.27
C ILE A 169 10.16 0.22 0.20
N SER A 170 9.44 -0.77 0.72
CA SER A 170 8.02 -0.62 1.01
C SER A 170 7.67 -1.10 2.41
N TYR A 171 6.58 -0.54 2.92
CA TYR A 171 6.04 -0.77 4.25
C TYR A 171 4.59 -1.23 4.15
N LEU A 172 4.13 -1.91 5.18
CA LEU A 172 2.74 -2.27 5.41
C LEU A 172 2.20 -1.47 6.60
N SER A 173 1.19 -0.66 6.36
CA SER A 173 0.38 0.00 7.39
C SER A 173 -1.00 -0.64 7.47
N VAL A 174 -1.55 -0.77 8.67
CA VAL A 174 -2.85 -1.42 8.94
C VAL A 174 -3.76 -0.46 9.71
N PHE A 175 -5.03 -0.35 9.29
CA PHE A 175 -6.01 0.57 9.86
C PHE A 175 -7.31 -0.16 10.18
N ASP A 176 -7.89 0.10 11.36
CA ASP A 176 -9.19 -0.43 11.80
C ASP A 176 -10.28 0.63 11.59
N LEU A 177 -11.30 0.29 10.79
CA LEU A 177 -12.45 1.18 10.53
C LEU A 177 -13.41 1.32 11.71
N THR A 178 -13.26 0.50 12.75
CA THR A 178 -14.10 0.56 13.95
C THR A 178 -13.54 1.49 15.03
N GLU A 179 -12.30 1.98 14.85
CA GLU A 179 -11.67 2.89 15.81
C GLU A 179 -12.24 4.30 15.72
N ARG A 180 -12.47 4.90 16.90
CA ARG A 180 -12.95 6.28 17.00
C ARG A 180 -11.91 7.29 16.46
N THR A 181 -10.64 7.02 16.69
CA THR A 181 -9.52 7.79 16.15
C THR A 181 -8.59 6.80 15.48
N MET A 182 -8.63 6.79 14.16
CA MET A 182 -7.86 5.85 13.35
C MET A 182 -6.37 6.20 13.39
N HIS A 183 -5.54 5.19 13.52
CA HIS A 183 -4.07 5.32 13.46
C HIS A 183 -3.47 4.07 12.84
N ASP A 184 -2.20 4.12 12.46
CA ASP A 184 -1.48 2.95 11.92
C ASP A 184 -1.18 1.97 13.05
N LEU A 185 -1.84 0.81 13.02
CA LEU A 185 -1.68 -0.26 14.01
C LEU A 185 -0.32 -0.97 13.90
N THR A 186 0.43 -0.76 12.82
CA THR A 186 1.71 -1.43 12.56
C THR A 186 2.91 -0.49 12.63
N GLN A 187 2.68 0.82 12.64
CA GLN A 187 3.74 1.83 12.62
C GLN A 187 4.67 1.70 11.40
N GLY A 188 4.14 1.20 10.27
CA GLY A 188 4.92 0.99 9.06
C GLY A 188 5.86 -0.21 9.14
N LEU A 189 5.34 -1.46 9.10
CA LEU A 189 6.18 -2.65 9.08
C LEU A 189 6.91 -2.77 7.73
N PRO A 190 8.27 -2.92 7.71
CA PRO A 190 9.00 -3.19 6.48
C PRO A 190 8.48 -4.45 5.79
N LEU A 191 8.13 -4.34 4.50
CA LEU A 191 7.57 -5.42 3.71
C LEU A 191 8.48 -5.83 2.53
N PHE A 192 9.19 -4.88 1.97
CA PHE A 192 10.10 -5.11 0.85
C PHE A 192 11.28 -4.15 0.95
N ALA A 193 12.48 -4.63 0.66
CA ALA A 193 13.63 -3.78 0.41
C ALA A 193 14.56 -4.40 -0.63
N THR A 194 15.16 -3.55 -1.47
CA THR A 194 16.23 -3.93 -2.39
C THR A 194 17.19 -2.78 -2.62
N ASP A 195 18.47 -3.09 -2.72
CA ASP A 195 19.55 -2.20 -3.09
C ASP A 195 20.16 -2.54 -4.47
N GLU A 196 19.50 -3.42 -5.25
CA GLU A 196 19.98 -3.87 -6.56
C GLU A 196 20.27 -2.71 -7.54
N GLY A 197 19.62 -1.55 -7.36
CA GLY A 197 19.85 -0.37 -8.20
C GLY A 197 21.19 0.35 -7.95
N ILE A 198 21.87 0.06 -6.82
CA ILE A 198 23.17 0.66 -6.45
C ILE A 198 24.25 -0.36 -6.15
N CYS A 199 23.95 -1.65 -6.20
CA CYS A 199 24.95 -2.67 -5.96
C CYS A 199 25.94 -2.74 -7.14
N GLY A 200 27.00 -1.98 -7.00
CA GLY A 200 28.15 -1.97 -7.93
C GLY A 200 29.02 -3.22 -7.80
N GLU A 201 30.15 -3.21 -8.50
CA GLU A 201 31.04 -4.38 -8.59
C GLU A 201 31.54 -4.92 -7.25
N ASN A 202 31.67 -4.07 -6.23
CA ASN A 202 32.31 -4.38 -4.94
C ASN A 202 31.33 -4.37 -3.73
N ARG A 203 30.02 -4.33 -3.94
CA ARG A 203 29.01 -4.37 -2.88
C ARG A 203 28.18 -5.63 -2.94
N SER A 204 27.73 -6.12 -1.80
CA SER A 204 26.63 -7.09 -1.77
C SER A 204 25.34 -6.42 -2.22
N CYS A 205 24.49 -7.20 -2.87
CA CYS A 205 23.16 -6.80 -3.27
C CYS A 205 22.17 -7.62 -2.48
N THR A 206 21.14 -6.98 -1.96
CA THR A 206 20.11 -7.64 -1.18
C THR A 206 18.74 -7.32 -1.76
N SER A 207 17.88 -8.34 -1.82
CA SER A 207 16.48 -8.17 -2.17
C SER A 207 15.65 -9.10 -1.30
N VAL A 208 14.71 -8.54 -0.51
CA VAL A 208 13.81 -9.29 0.36
C VAL A 208 12.39 -8.80 0.16
N GLU A 209 11.47 -9.74 -0.05
CA GLU A 209 10.04 -9.49 -0.19
C GLU A 209 9.26 -10.27 0.87
N GLY A 210 8.34 -9.60 1.56
CA GLY A 210 7.39 -10.16 2.49
C GLY A 210 6.00 -10.28 1.89
N LYS A 211 5.31 -11.38 2.23
CA LYS A 211 3.87 -11.55 1.99
C LYS A 211 3.19 -11.64 3.33
N TRP A 212 2.10 -10.89 3.48
CA TRP A 212 1.36 -10.82 4.74
C TRP A 212 0.01 -11.54 4.65
N THR A 213 -0.48 -11.98 5.81
CA THR A 213 -1.81 -12.56 5.99
C THR A 213 -2.27 -12.37 7.44
N PHE A 214 -3.58 -12.27 7.66
CA PHE A 214 -4.17 -12.34 8.99
C PHE A 214 -4.57 -13.78 9.27
N GLU A 215 -4.06 -14.33 10.38
CA GLU A 215 -4.34 -15.69 10.85
C GLU A 215 -5.23 -15.65 12.10
N LYS A 216 -6.36 -16.36 12.05
CA LYS A 216 -7.34 -16.37 13.14
C LYS A 216 -6.71 -16.79 14.46
N ARG A 217 -7.02 -16.00 15.50
CA ARG A 217 -6.67 -16.28 16.87
C ARG A 217 -7.94 -16.52 17.68
N GLU A 218 -8.13 -17.75 18.18
CA GLU A 218 -9.30 -18.09 18.98
C GLU A 218 -9.37 -17.24 20.27
N GLY A 219 -10.55 -16.69 20.54
CA GLY A 219 -10.82 -15.89 21.75
C GLY A 219 -10.19 -14.48 21.73
N ALA A 220 -9.52 -14.07 20.65
CA ALA A 220 -8.97 -12.73 20.52
C ALA A 220 -9.91 -11.82 19.73
N GLY A 221 -9.88 -10.51 20.02
CA GLY A 221 -10.61 -9.48 19.24
C GLY A 221 -9.97 -9.19 17.90
N TYR A 222 -8.64 -9.44 17.77
CA TYR A 222 -7.86 -9.27 16.54
C TYR A 222 -7.14 -10.55 16.17
N ASP A 223 -7.05 -10.80 14.88
CA ASP A 223 -6.27 -11.88 14.28
C ASP A 223 -4.77 -11.54 14.31
N ASP A 224 -3.90 -12.56 14.33
CA ASP A 224 -2.45 -12.33 14.27
C ASP A 224 -2.05 -11.92 12.84
N LEU A 225 -1.18 -10.91 12.72
CA LEU A 225 -0.56 -10.55 11.45
C LEU A 225 0.71 -11.38 11.24
N VAL A 226 0.77 -12.15 10.17
CA VAL A 226 1.92 -13.00 9.84
C VAL A 226 2.54 -12.56 8.54
N LEU A 227 3.84 -12.26 8.57
CA LEU A 227 4.67 -11.96 7.42
C LEU A 227 5.58 -13.14 7.11
N ARG A 228 5.64 -13.55 5.83
CA ARG A 228 6.54 -14.59 5.33
C ARG A 228 7.45 -14.00 4.28
N PHE A 229 8.75 -14.09 4.51
CA PHE A 229 9.76 -13.45 3.69
C PHE A 229 10.48 -14.45 2.80
N THR A 230 10.77 -13.99 1.59
CA THR A 230 11.69 -14.64 0.64
C THR A 230 12.59 -13.60 0.04
N GLY A 231 13.82 -13.97 -0.26
CA GLY A 231 14.77 -13.02 -0.84
C GLY A 231 16.12 -13.67 -1.11
N HIS A 232 17.08 -12.83 -1.40
CA HIS A 232 18.45 -13.26 -1.62
C HIS A 232 19.44 -12.15 -1.26
N GLU A 233 20.64 -12.58 -0.98
CA GLU A 233 21.84 -11.76 -0.90
C GLU A 233 22.87 -12.26 -1.91
N GLU A 234 23.42 -11.39 -2.74
CA GLU A 234 24.50 -11.68 -3.67
C GLU A 234 25.74 -10.93 -3.24
N SER A 235 26.81 -11.65 -2.96
CA SER A 235 28.08 -11.08 -2.52
C SER A 235 29.27 -11.71 -3.24
N ARG A 236 30.40 -11.04 -3.21
CA ARG A 236 31.70 -11.58 -3.56
C ARG A 236 32.57 -11.72 -2.31
N ALA A 237 33.51 -12.65 -2.34
CA ALA A 237 34.52 -12.69 -1.28
C ALA A 237 35.34 -11.40 -1.28
N GLU A 238 35.74 -10.93 -0.11
CA GLU A 238 36.44 -9.63 0.07
C GLU A 238 37.69 -9.51 -0.82
N ASP A 239 38.42 -10.62 -1.04
CA ASP A 239 39.65 -10.66 -1.86
C ASP A 239 39.41 -11.09 -3.32
N ALA A 240 38.15 -11.25 -3.75
CA ALA A 240 37.86 -11.70 -5.09
C ALA A 240 38.03 -10.58 -6.11
N ALA A 241 38.56 -10.95 -7.30
CA ALA A 241 38.63 -10.02 -8.43
C ALA A 241 37.22 -9.50 -8.80
N ALA A 242 37.12 -8.24 -9.27
CA ALA A 242 35.85 -7.64 -9.69
C ALA A 242 35.09 -8.47 -10.76
N SER A 243 35.80 -9.27 -11.54
CA SER A 243 35.27 -10.20 -12.54
C SER A 243 34.79 -11.56 -11.97
N ALA A 244 35.06 -11.86 -10.69
CA ALA A 244 34.65 -13.12 -10.09
C ALA A 244 33.10 -13.19 -9.99
N PRO A 245 32.49 -14.37 -10.17
CA PRO A 245 31.05 -14.51 -10.01
C PRO A 245 30.63 -14.20 -8.57
N ARG A 246 29.44 -13.60 -8.42
CA ARG A 246 28.81 -13.44 -7.10
C ARG A 246 28.30 -14.78 -6.60
N VAL A 247 28.35 -14.95 -5.30
CA VAL A 247 27.69 -16.06 -4.59
C VAL A 247 26.32 -15.58 -4.14
N ARG A 248 25.26 -16.28 -4.54
CA ARG A 248 23.88 -16.02 -4.15
C ARG A 248 23.51 -16.89 -2.96
N LYS A 249 23.03 -16.26 -1.90
CA LYS A 249 22.47 -16.88 -0.71
C LYS A 249 20.97 -16.59 -0.67
N GLU A 250 20.14 -17.62 -0.64
CA GLU A 250 18.70 -17.50 -0.47
C GLU A 250 18.37 -17.16 1.00
N LEU A 251 17.45 -16.21 1.16
CA LEU A 251 16.95 -15.74 2.44
C LEU A 251 15.49 -16.17 2.60
N ARG A 252 15.14 -16.63 3.79
CA ARG A 252 13.77 -16.96 4.18
C ARG A 252 13.56 -16.61 5.63
N GLY A 253 12.38 -16.07 5.94
CA GLY A 253 12.02 -15.69 7.31
C GLY A 253 10.52 -15.68 7.52
N MET A 254 10.14 -15.55 8.76
CA MET A 254 8.76 -15.36 9.19
C MET A 254 8.74 -14.48 10.42
N ALA A 255 7.78 -13.56 10.47
CA ALA A 255 7.49 -12.75 11.65
C ALA A 255 5.99 -12.82 11.93
N ARG A 256 5.63 -13.07 13.20
CA ARG A 256 4.25 -13.05 13.69
C ARG A 256 4.08 -11.92 14.68
N TYR A 257 3.06 -11.11 14.42
CA TYR A 257 2.70 -9.98 15.26
C TYR A 257 1.32 -10.19 15.86
N LYS A 258 1.18 -9.81 17.13
CA LYS A 258 -0.07 -9.84 17.88
C LYS A 258 -0.48 -8.42 18.22
N PHE A 259 -1.77 -8.12 18.15
CA PHE A 259 -2.31 -6.87 18.65
C PHE A 259 -2.28 -6.83 20.18
N ASP A 260 -1.65 -5.81 20.76
CA ASP A 260 -1.47 -5.65 22.22
C ASP A 260 -2.54 -4.75 22.87
N GLY A 261 -3.44 -4.20 22.09
CA GLY A 261 -4.45 -3.23 22.49
C GLY A 261 -4.24 -1.85 21.86
N GLN A 262 -3.07 -1.63 21.25
CA GLN A 262 -2.73 -0.38 20.58
C GLN A 262 -2.04 -0.63 19.23
N HIS A 263 -1.08 -1.55 19.18
CA HIS A 263 -0.31 -1.86 17.96
C HIS A 263 -0.10 -3.37 17.81
N TYR A 264 0.29 -3.75 16.59
CA TYR A 264 0.81 -5.10 16.32
C TYR A 264 2.26 -5.21 16.77
N VAL A 265 2.55 -6.02 17.78
CA VAL A 265 3.88 -6.26 18.35
C VAL A 265 4.41 -7.63 17.96
N LEU A 266 5.69 -7.72 17.65
CA LEU A 266 6.36 -8.97 17.29
C LEU A 266 6.34 -9.95 18.47
N ILE A 267 5.86 -11.18 18.23
CA ILE A 267 5.80 -12.24 19.25
C ILE A 267 6.57 -13.51 18.85
N GLU A 268 6.87 -13.68 17.55
CA GLU A 268 7.57 -14.88 17.05
C GLU A 268 8.34 -14.55 15.78
N GLY A 269 9.53 -15.13 15.64
CA GLY A 269 10.39 -14.95 14.46
C GLY A 269 11.03 -13.58 14.39
N GLU A 270 11.35 -13.14 13.17
CA GLU A 270 11.97 -11.83 12.90
C GLU A 270 11.55 -11.28 11.55
N ASN A 271 11.49 -9.96 11.41
CA ASN A 271 11.39 -9.29 10.11
C ASN A 271 12.80 -9.17 9.53
N ILE A 272 13.05 -9.87 8.43
CA ILE A 272 14.36 -9.94 7.79
C ILE A 272 14.55 -8.91 6.65
N VAL A 273 13.59 -8.00 6.45
CA VAL A 273 13.72 -6.92 5.48
C VAL A 273 14.79 -5.95 5.99
N PRO A 274 15.87 -5.72 5.22
CA PRO A 274 16.94 -4.85 5.67
C PRO A 274 16.49 -3.38 5.79
N GLU A 275 17.06 -2.66 6.74
CA GLU A 275 17.01 -1.20 6.76
C GLU A 275 17.92 -0.68 5.63
N VAL A 276 17.40 0.13 4.73
CA VAL A 276 18.10 0.70 3.58
C VAL A 276 18.16 2.24 3.66
#